data_f62198634abc0bb493d87447e7a67b5d
#
_entry.id   f62198634abc0bb493d87447e7a67b5d
#
_cell.length_a   1.000
_cell.length_b   1.000
_cell.length_c   1.000
_cell.angle_alpha   90.00
_cell.angle_beta   90.00
_cell.angle_gamma   90.00
#
_symmetry.space_group_name_H-M   'P 1'
#
loop_
_entity.id
_entity.type
_entity.pdbx_description
1 polymer ?
#
loop_
_entity_poly.entity_id
_entity_poly.type
_entity_poly.pdbx_seq_one_letter_code
_entity_poly.pdbx_strand_id
1 'polypeptide(L)'
;MKKILIILVALFSFLYVKADVIKMQSTELALKLYDYETQSWNDWSDWKDCSVLIVINTDNDTFTIYSSQIQQYDIYKYGDQGVSDGKDGKLWYFDCVNEDGLRCAVRLRIQSDGARQLYVDFSDASWVYNVYIK
;
A
#
# COMPACT_ATOMS: atom_id res chain seq x y z
N MET A 1 -15.48 11.93 3.65
CA MET A 1 -15.50 11.79 3.76
C MET A 1 -15.55 11.36 4.08
N LYS A 2 -15.34 11.07 4.09
CA LYS A 2 -15.29 10.66 4.37
C LYS A 2 -15.47 10.18 5.05
N LYS A 3 -15.39 9.97 5.50
CA LYS A 3 -15.42 9.69 6.17
C LYS A 3 -16.21 9.38 6.69
N ILE A 4 -16.40 9.17 6.75
CA ILE A 4 -17.04 9.07 7.13
C ILE A 4 -17.72 8.46 7.49
N LEU A 5 -17.79 8.01 7.51
CA LEU A 5 -18.37 7.60 7.79
C LEU A 5 -18.40 7.18 8.56
N ILE A 6 -18.10 7.10 8.88
CA ILE A 6 -18.03 6.94 9.53
C ILE A 6 -18.29 7.17 10.41
N ILE A 7 -18.50 7.62 10.78
CA ILE A 7 -18.81 7.98 11.52
C ILE A 7 -19.79 7.81 12.11
N LEU A 8 -20.25 7.57 12.37
CA LEU A 8 -21.13 7.55 12.80
C LEU A 8 -21.39 6.75 13.53
N VAL A 9 -20.94 6.31 13.74
CA VAL A 9 -21.09 5.91 14.23
C VAL A 9 -20.79 5.85 15.03
N ALA A 10 -20.51 6.09 15.24
CA ALA A 10 -20.24 6.29 15.76
C ALA A 10 -20.46 6.29 16.63
N LEU A 11 -20.64 6.37 17.20
CA LEU A 11 -20.69 6.60 17.82
C LEU A 11 -20.62 5.95 18.58
N PHE A 12 -20.67 5.50 18.68
CA PHE A 12 -20.40 5.03 19.09
C PHE A 12 -19.60 4.49 19.33
N SER A 13 -19.37 4.35 19.23
CA SER A 13 -18.60 4.08 19.18
C SER A 13 -17.85 4.22 19.15
N PHE A 14 -17.87 4.51 19.31
CA PHE A 14 -17.13 4.92 19.15
C PHE A 14 -16.32 4.98 19.33
N LEU A 15 -16.63 4.82 19.77
CA LEU A 15 -15.97 4.96 19.82
C LEU A 15 -14.87 4.92 19.72
N TYR A 16 -14.75 4.71 19.56
CA TYR A 16 -13.80 4.66 19.19
C TYR A 16 -13.15 4.64 17.84
N VAL A 17 -13.54 5.17 17.32
CA VAL A 17 -12.80 5.06 16.09
C VAL A 17 -11.53 5.84 16.20
N LYS A 18 -10.47 5.15 16.17
CA LYS A 18 -9.17 5.75 16.18
C LYS A 18 -8.69 5.95 14.77
N ALA A 19 -7.95 7.02 14.58
CA ALA A 19 -7.09 7.14 13.42
C ALA A 19 -6.15 5.95 13.40
N ASP A 20 -6.04 5.31 12.27
CA ASP A 20 -5.16 4.17 12.13
C ASP A 20 -3.83 4.61 11.55
N VAL A 21 -2.77 4.38 12.30
CA VAL A 21 -1.41 4.52 11.82
C VAL A 21 -0.84 3.12 11.77
N ILE A 22 -0.64 2.60 10.56
CA ILE A 22 -0.10 1.26 10.35
C ILE A 22 1.36 1.41 10.01
N LYS A 23 2.21 0.87 10.86
CA LYS A 23 3.66 0.88 10.64
C LYS A 23 4.11 -0.50 10.24
N MET A 24 4.86 -0.57 9.17
CA MET A 24 5.39 -1.81 8.64
C MET A 24 6.88 -1.67 8.40
N GLN A 25 7.59 -2.78 8.50
CA GLN A 25 9.01 -2.83 8.17
C GLN A 25 9.17 -3.80 7.01
N SER A 26 9.87 -3.37 5.97
CA SER A 26 10.16 -4.26 4.85
C SER A 26 11.35 -5.15 5.18
N THR A 27 11.42 -6.30 4.52
CA THR A 27 12.57 -7.20 4.57
C THR A 27 13.20 -7.35 3.20
N GLU A 28 12.39 -7.29 2.15
CA GLU A 28 12.84 -7.51 0.78
C GLU A 28 12.03 -6.67 -0.18
N LEU A 29 12.62 -6.43 -1.35
CA LEU A 29 12.02 -5.65 -2.43
C LEU A 29 12.24 -6.37 -3.74
N ALA A 30 11.24 -6.39 -4.59
CA ALA A 30 11.36 -6.76 -5.99
C ALA A 30 10.66 -5.71 -6.84
N LEU A 31 11.06 -5.58 -8.09
CA LEU A 31 10.44 -4.62 -8.97
C LEU A 31 10.32 -5.17 -10.39
N LYS A 32 9.41 -4.60 -11.16
CA LYS A 32 9.31 -4.86 -12.60
C LYS A 32 8.97 -3.57 -13.32
N LEU A 33 9.37 -3.51 -14.57
CA LEU A 33 9.20 -2.33 -15.41
C LEU A 33 8.41 -2.69 -16.66
N TYR A 34 7.68 -1.72 -17.17
CA TYR A 34 7.01 -1.84 -18.45
C TYR A 34 8.00 -1.50 -19.57
N ASP A 35 8.10 -2.38 -20.57
CA ASP A 35 8.97 -2.18 -21.71
C ASP A 35 8.12 -1.62 -22.85
N TYR A 36 8.36 -0.34 -23.18
CA TYR A 36 7.61 0.34 -24.22
C TYR A 36 7.94 -0.17 -25.62
N GLU A 37 9.11 -0.77 -25.80
CA GLU A 37 9.51 -1.31 -27.11
C GLU A 37 8.73 -2.58 -27.43
N THR A 38 8.60 -3.48 -26.45
CA THR A 38 7.85 -4.72 -26.62
C THR A 38 6.38 -4.57 -26.24
N GLN A 39 6.01 -3.42 -25.64
CA GLN A 39 4.66 -3.16 -25.15
C GLN A 39 4.20 -4.24 -24.16
N SER A 40 5.08 -4.62 -23.25
CA SER A 40 4.79 -5.64 -22.26
C SER A 40 5.58 -5.39 -20.99
N TRP A 41 5.12 -6.02 -19.90
CA TRP A 41 5.83 -5.96 -18.63
C TRP A 41 6.97 -6.97 -18.63
N ASN A 42 8.10 -6.54 -18.11
CA ASN A 42 9.20 -7.46 -17.81
C ASN A 42 8.81 -8.33 -16.62
N ASP A 43 9.54 -9.41 -16.41
CA ASP A 43 9.36 -10.25 -15.23
C ASP A 43 9.79 -9.50 -13.99
N TRP A 44 9.29 -9.95 -12.83
CA TRP A 44 9.76 -9.45 -11.55
C TRP A 44 11.26 -9.70 -11.40
N SER A 45 11.96 -8.73 -10.85
CA SER A 45 13.35 -8.92 -10.47
C SER A 45 13.46 -9.95 -9.33
N ASP A 46 14.66 -10.43 -9.09
CA ASP A 46 14.92 -11.22 -7.90
C ASP A 46 14.69 -10.37 -6.66
N TRP A 47 14.34 -11.03 -5.57
CA TRP A 47 14.20 -10.35 -4.28
C TRP A 47 15.56 -9.84 -3.82
N LYS A 48 15.57 -8.62 -3.30
CA LYS A 48 16.77 -8.01 -2.74
C LYS A 48 16.46 -7.56 -1.32
N ASP A 49 17.42 -7.70 -0.45
CA ASP A 49 17.27 -7.22 0.92
C ASP A 49 16.97 -5.73 0.91
N CYS A 50 15.96 -5.35 1.67
CA CYS A 50 15.53 -3.95 1.73
C CYS A 50 14.79 -3.74 3.05
N SER A 51 15.38 -2.96 3.94
CA SER A 51 14.79 -2.71 5.25
C SER A 51 14.45 -1.23 5.35
N VAL A 52 13.18 -0.91 5.11
CA VAL A 52 12.67 0.47 5.21
C VAL A 52 11.38 0.46 6.02
N LEU A 53 11.15 1.57 6.72
CA LEU A 53 9.90 1.79 7.43
C LEU A 53 8.85 2.29 6.42
N ILE A 54 7.65 1.72 6.50
CA ILE A 54 6.51 2.10 5.67
C ILE A 54 5.35 2.43 6.61
N VAL A 55 4.76 3.60 6.41
CA VAL A 55 3.68 4.08 7.28
C VAL A 55 2.46 4.44 6.44
N ILE A 56 1.34 3.83 6.76
CA ILE A 56 0.03 4.23 6.23
C ILE A 56 -0.69 4.94 7.37
N ASN A 57 -1.03 6.20 7.16
CA ASN A 57 -1.71 7.02 8.17
C ASN A 57 -3.06 7.42 7.63
N THR A 58 -4.12 6.74 8.08
CA THR A 58 -5.47 7.00 7.59
C THR A 58 -6.10 8.21 8.27
N ASP A 59 -5.48 8.74 9.33
CA ASP A 59 -5.96 9.94 10.00
C ASP A 59 -5.78 11.17 9.09
N ASN A 60 -4.67 11.26 8.39
CA ASN A 60 -4.40 12.37 7.49
C ASN A 60 -4.24 11.95 6.04
N ASP A 61 -4.63 10.70 5.71
CA ASP A 61 -4.65 10.17 4.35
C ASP A 61 -3.28 10.24 3.68
N THR A 62 -2.25 9.76 4.37
CA THR A 62 -0.90 9.73 3.83
C THR A 62 -0.31 8.33 3.87
N PHE A 63 0.63 8.11 2.97
CA PHE A 63 1.39 6.88 2.85
C PHE A 63 2.85 7.29 2.61
N THR A 64 3.75 6.79 3.44
CA THR A 64 5.16 7.20 3.39
C THR A 64 6.07 5.99 3.41
N ILE A 65 7.04 5.97 2.51
CA ILE A 65 8.11 4.98 2.49
C ILE A 65 9.40 5.70 2.84
N TYR A 66 10.01 5.31 3.95
CA TYR A 66 11.23 5.96 4.45
C TYR A 66 12.45 5.26 3.85
N SER A 67 12.56 5.31 2.53
CA SER A 67 13.75 4.88 1.80
C SER A 67 14.82 5.98 1.85
N SER A 68 15.96 5.76 1.21
CA SER A 68 17.05 6.76 1.21
C SER A 68 16.57 8.11 0.72
N GLN A 69 15.68 8.13 -0.26
CA GLN A 69 14.86 9.30 -0.58
C GLN A 69 13.45 9.00 -0.08
N ILE A 70 12.94 9.84 0.82
CA ILE A 70 11.62 9.63 1.39
C ILE A 70 10.58 9.76 0.28
N GLN A 71 9.74 8.74 0.16
CA GLN A 71 8.63 8.74 -0.79
C GLN A 71 7.36 9.05 -0.03
N GLN A 72 6.74 10.17 -0.38
CA GLN A 72 5.54 10.64 0.29
C GLN A 72 4.38 10.65 -0.70
N TYR A 73 3.25 10.09 -0.27
CA TYR A 73 2.07 9.97 -1.10
C TYR A 73 0.85 10.48 -0.33
N ASP A 74 -0.07 11.08 -1.06
CA ASP A 74 -1.41 11.35 -0.53
C ASP A 74 -2.34 10.25 -0.99
N ILE A 75 -3.17 9.75 -0.09
CA ILE A 75 -4.23 8.79 -0.42
C ILE A 75 -5.46 9.60 -0.76
N TYR A 76 -5.89 9.56 -2.03
CA TYR A 76 -7.04 10.36 -2.43
C TYR A 76 -8.31 9.51 -2.55
N LYS A 77 -8.17 8.18 -2.50
CA LYS A 77 -9.33 7.29 -2.54
C LYS A 77 -8.96 5.96 -1.91
N TYR A 78 -9.83 5.48 -1.05
CA TYR A 78 -9.73 4.13 -0.49
C TYR A 78 -10.58 3.22 -1.37
N GLY A 79 -9.93 2.22 -1.97
CA GLY A 79 -10.62 1.22 -2.78
C GLY A 79 -11.19 0.11 -1.91
N ASP A 80 -11.37 -1.06 -2.50
CA ASP A 80 -11.89 -2.22 -1.78
C ASP A 80 -11.00 -2.56 -0.60
N GLN A 81 -11.61 -2.94 0.51
CA GLN A 81 -10.90 -3.21 1.76
C GLN A 81 -11.22 -4.62 2.22
N GLY A 82 -10.17 -5.44 2.40
CA GLY A 82 -10.32 -6.78 2.93
C GLY A 82 -11.01 -7.76 2.00
N VAL A 83 -10.89 -7.56 0.69
CA VAL A 83 -11.53 -8.44 -0.29
C VAL A 83 -10.62 -9.62 -0.63
N SER A 84 -11.25 -10.75 -0.97
CA SER A 84 -10.50 -11.95 -1.35
C SER A 84 -9.69 -11.69 -2.62
N ASP A 85 -8.46 -12.23 -2.65
CA ASP A 85 -7.63 -12.18 -3.85
C ASP A 85 -7.86 -13.36 -4.80
N GLY A 86 -8.89 -14.17 -4.50
CA GLY A 86 -9.18 -15.35 -5.29
C GLY A 86 -8.34 -16.56 -4.95
N LYS A 87 -7.48 -16.43 -3.95
CA LYS A 87 -6.61 -17.52 -3.49
C LYS A 87 -6.76 -17.63 -1.97
N ASP A 88 -5.68 -17.43 -1.25
CA ASP A 88 -5.67 -17.59 0.20
C ASP A 88 -5.38 -16.27 0.93
N GLY A 89 -5.57 -15.15 0.26
CA GLY A 89 -5.25 -13.86 0.83
C GLY A 89 -6.38 -12.86 0.71
N LYS A 90 -6.16 -11.71 1.35
CA LYS A 90 -7.05 -10.58 1.26
C LYS A 90 -6.27 -9.35 0.84
N LEU A 91 -6.96 -8.42 0.20
CA LEU A 91 -6.38 -7.23 -0.39
C LEU A 91 -7.07 -5.98 0.14
N TRP A 92 -6.25 -4.96 0.40
CA TRP A 92 -6.70 -3.60 0.71
C TRP A 92 -6.09 -2.68 -0.32
N TYR A 93 -6.93 -1.84 -0.95
CA TYR A 93 -6.52 -0.97 -2.06
C TYR A 93 -6.57 0.49 -1.65
N PHE A 94 -5.56 1.24 -2.09
CA PHE A 94 -5.47 2.68 -1.86
C PHE A 94 -5.04 3.33 -3.17
N ASP A 95 -5.78 4.35 -3.61
CA ASP A 95 -5.35 5.15 -4.75
C ASP A 95 -4.58 6.35 -4.23
N CYS A 96 -3.35 6.52 -4.71
CA CYS A 96 -2.42 7.49 -4.18
C CYS A 96 -1.85 8.38 -5.28
N VAL A 97 -1.30 9.51 -4.87
CA VAL A 97 -0.59 10.41 -5.75
C VAL A 97 0.71 10.81 -5.05
N ASN A 98 1.82 10.80 -5.80
CA ASN A 98 3.10 11.18 -5.23
C ASN A 98 3.33 12.68 -5.28
N GLU A 99 4.50 13.13 -4.81
CA GLU A 99 4.82 14.55 -4.75
C GLU A 99 4.93 15.21 -6.12
N ASP A 100 5.19 14.41 -7.16
CA ASP A 100 5.27 14.91 -8.53
C ASP A 100 3.92 14.90 -9.24
N GLY A 101 2.86 14.51 -8.55
CA GLY A 101 1.52 14.47 -9.12
C GLY A 101 1.23 13.19 -9.89
N LEU A 102 2.07 12.18 -9.83
CA LEU A 102 1.85 10.91 -10.50
C LEU A 102 0.99 9.99 -9.64
N ARG A 103 0.01 9.37 -10.25
CA ARG A 103 -0.91 8.47 -9.57
C ARG A 103 -0.38 7.05 -9.56
N CYS A 104 -0.68 6.34 -8.48
CA CYS A 104 -0.36 4.93 -8.36
C CYS A 104 -1.44 4.24 -7.53
N ALA A 105 -1.51 2.93 -7.68
CA ALA A 105 -2.36 2.09 -6.83
C ALA A 105 -1.46 1.38 -5.83
N VAL A 106 -1.86 1.40 -4.56
CA VAL A 106 -1.15 0.69 -3.50
C VAL A 106 -2.03 -0.45 -3.04
N ARG A 107 -1.46 -1.64 -2.94
CA ARG A 107 -2.18 -2.83 -2.50
C ARG A 107 -1.45 -3.46 -1.33
N LEU A 108 -2.15 -3.65 -0.25
CA LEU A 108 -1.64 -4.47 0.86
C LEU A 108 -2.29 -5.84 0.76
N ARG A 109 -1.48 -6.87 0.63
CA ARG A 109 -1.94 -8.25 0.58
C ARG A 109 -1.53 -8.97 1.85
N ILE A 110 -2.50 -9.60 2.50
CA ILE A 110 -2.25 -10.40 3.69
C ILE A 110 -2.72 -11.81 3.39
N GLN A 111 -1.79 -12.75 3.42
CA GLN A 111 -2.07 -14.16 3.17
C GLN A 111 -2.58 -14.84 4.44
N SER A 112 -3.24 -15.98 4.28
CA SER A 112 -3.81 -16.71 5.41
C SER A 112 -2.75 -17.19 6.39
N ASP A 113 -1.51 -17.38 5.93
CA ASP A 113 -0.39 -17.77 6.79
C ASP A 113 0.24 -16.55 7.51
N GLY A 114 -0.30 -15.36 7.30
CA GLY A 114 0.21 -14.14 7.92
C GLY A 114 1.25 -13.39 7.12
N ALA A 115 1.73 -13.95 6.02
CA ALA A 115 2.69 -13.25 5.16
C ALA A 115 2.03 -12.03 4.54
N ARG A 116 2.78 -10.92 4.49
CA ARG A 116 2.25 -9.65 4.02
C ARG A 116 3.14 -9.08 2.93
N GLN A 117 2.50 -8.51 1.92
CA GLN A 117 3.18 -7.86 0.82
C GLN A 117 2.51 -6.53 0.53
N LEU A 118 3.32 -5.51 0.26
CA LEU A 118 2.82 -4.20 -0.13
C LEU A 118 3.29 -3.91 -1.54
N TYR A 119 2.34 -3.68 -2.44
CA TYR A 119 2.59 -3.37 -3.84
C TYR A 119 2.38 -1.89 -4.09
N VAL A 120 3.27 -1.29 -4.89
CA VAL A 120 3.12 0.08 -5.39
C VAL A 120 3.13 0.00 -6.90
N ASP A 121 1.98 0.28 -7.53
CA ASP A 121 1.77 0.07 -8.96
C ASP A 121 1.59 1.41 -9.67
N PHE A 122 2.61 1.83 -10.41
CA PHE A 122 2.50 2.91 -11.38
C PHE A 122 2.16 2.34 -12.76
N SER A 123 1.90 3.21 -13.73
CA SER A 123 1.54 2.76 -15.07
C SER A 123 2.68 2.03 -15.78
N ASP A 124 3.92 2.33 -15.43
CA ASP A 124 5.10 1.81 -16.12
C ASP A 124 6.13 1.18 -15.19
N ALA A 125 5.83 1.11 -13.90
CA ALA A 125 6.72 0.51 -12.92
C ALA A 125 5.90 -0.02 -11.77
N SER A 126 6.29 -1.15 -11.23
CA SER A 126 5.65 -1.72 -10.05
C SER A 126 6.73 -2.29 -9.15
N TRP A 127 6.57 -2.11 -7.85
CA TRP A 127 7.46 -2.77 -6.91
C TRP A 127 6.65 -3.34 -5.75
N VAL A 128 7.25 -4.33 -5.11
CA VAL A 128 6.60 -5.05 -4.03
C VAL A 128 7.60 -5.26 -2.90
N TYR A 129 7.13 -5.00 -1.69
CA TYR A 129 7.89 -5.24 -0.47
C TYR A 129 7.29 -6.42 0.25
N ASN A 130 8.14 -7.32 0.74
CA ASN A 130 7.73 -8.22 1.82
C ASN A 130 7.85 -7.44 3.12
N VAL A 131 6.78 -7.44 3.91
CA VAL A 131 6.70 -6.59 5.10
C VAL A 131 6.17 -7.36 6.29
N TYR A 132 6.43 -6.82 7.48
CA TYR A 132 5.76 -7.26 8.70
C TYR A 132 5.28 -6.01 9.45
N ILE A 133 4.24 -6.19 10.24
CA ILE A 133 3.67 -5.10 11.04
C ILE A 133 4.57 -4.86 12.25
N LYS A 134 4.89 -3.61 12.49
CA LYS A 134 5.70 -3.22 13.64
C LYS A 134 4.85 -3.00 14.87
#